data_462d1303dddf693cead336f6c4922992
#
_entry.id   462d1303dddf693cead336f6c4922992
#
_cell.length_a   1.000
_cell.length_b   1.000
_cell.length_c   1.000
_cell.angle_alpha   90.00
_cell.angle_beta   90.00
_cell.angle_gamma   90.00
#
_symmetry.space_group_name_H-M   'P 1'
#
loop_
_entity.id
_entity.type
_entity.pdbx_description
1 polymer ?
#
loop_
_entity_poly.entity_id
_entity_poly.type
_entity_poly.pdbx_seq_one_letter_code
_entity_poly.pdbx_strand_id
1 'polypeptide(L)'
;MADHDKIDIKDVTDKGVTGTFNPNTFKASDDRFNPGNRIYVRAQKGYWQRMRKAMGWFFVALFVLLPWLRYDGRQAVLFDLGHQQFHIFGATIWPQDLTLLAWLFMIAAFGLFFITTFLGRVWCGYLCPQTVWTFMFIWFEEKLEGPANKRRKLDEAPWSGEKLARKGAKHLAWLAISLVTGLTFVAYFQDVTELVPDLFTLQASGWVLFWVLFFTIITYGNAGWMRAIMCIHMCPYARFQSAMFDKDTFIVGYDTTRGETRGARSRKADPKAMGLGDCIDCDLCVQVCPTGIDIRDGLQYECINCGACVDACDQTMERMGYPKGLISYTTEHKLANDSTHVARPKLIGYGLVMAVMLGVFVYNAMSIMPMGLDILRDRNQLFRENSEGLIENTYTLKILNKTLQSQTYQLDVEGLPEYQWFGPREVTLKAGEIYTLPVSLAVDPYNLKRPALDIQFVLKQEGAAPDDSKGNLRQGSKFISRL
;
A
#
# COMPACT_ATOMS: atom_id res chain seq x y z
N MET A 1 -5.79 29.35 15.06
CA MET A 1 -4.83 29.22 13.94
C MET A 1 -5.61 29.54 12.69
N ALA A 2 -5.21 30.59 12.00
CA ALA A 2 -6.03 31.24 10.99
C ALA A 2 -6.24 30.36 9.75
N ASP A 3 -7.45 30.39 9.24
CA ASP A 3 -7.98 29.70 8.06
C ASP A 3 -7.34 30.19 6.73
N HIS A 4 -6.24 30.96 6.81
CA HIS A 4 -5.65 31.64 5.66
C HIS A 4 -4.66 30.81 4.84
N ASP A 5 -4.31 29.57 5.26
CA ASP A 5 -3.28 28.77 4.60
C ASP A 5 -3.81 27.59 3.78
N LYS A 6 -5.12 27.50 3.59
CA LYS A 6 -5.71 26.43 2.77
C LYS A 6 -5.90 26.88 1.32
N ILE A 7 -5.57 26.01 0.38
CA ILE A 7 -5.83 26.21 -1.04
C ILE A 7 -7.34 26.15 -1.29
N ASP A 8 -7.89 27.13 -2.01
CA ASP A 8 -9.26 27.10 -2.49
C ASP A 8 -9.41 26.02 -3.58
N ILE A 9 -9.99 24.90 -3.21
CA ILE A 9 -10.33 23.83 -4.14
C ILE A 9 -11.75 24.09 -4.64
N LYS A 10 -11.86 24.46 -5.92
CA LYS A 10 -13.17 24.64 -6.55
C LYS A 10 -13.78 23.30 -6.89
N ASP A 11 -15.01 23.08 -6.47
CA ASP A 11 -15.82 21.96 -6.93
C ASP A 11 -16.37 22.27 -8.33
N VAL A 12 -16.09 21.39 -9.28
CA VAL A 12 -16.45 21.57 -10.70
C VAL A 12 -17.96 21.47 -10.93
N THR A 13 -18.71 20.97 -9.96
CA THR A 13 -20.12 20.68 -10.12
C THR A 13 -21.03 21.89 -9.97
N ASP A 14 -20.51 23.00 -9.41
CA ASP A 14 -21.33 24.21 -9.21
C ASP A 14 -20.50 25.48 -9.51
N LYS A 15 -20.82 26.14 -10.60
CA LYS A 15 -20.24 27.43 -10.94
C LYS A 15 -20.65 28.47 -9.91
N GLY A 16 -19.88 28.58 -8.84
CA GLY A 16 -19.97 29.70 -7.91
C GLY A 16 -20.48 29.42 -6.50
N VAL A 17 -20.54 28.20 -6.04
CA VAL A 17 -20.94 27.89 -4.65
C VAL A 17 -19.82 27.15 -3.94
N THR A 18 -19.34 27.68 -2.83
CA THR A 18 -18.71 26.93 -1.74
C THR A 18 -19.75 25.94 -1.21
N GLY A 19 -20.03 24.89 -1.96
CA GLY A 19 -21.13 24.00 -1.73
C GLY A 19 -20.67 22.64 -1.25
N THR A 20 -21.47 22.05 -0.43
CA THR A 20 -21.41 20.65 -0.02
C THR A 20 -21.31 19.74 -1.25
N PHE A 21 -20.29 18.89 -1.29
CA PHE A 21 -20.08 17.88 -2.32
C PHE A 21 -21.36 17.06 -2.55
N ASN A 22 -21.92 17.12 -3.75
CA ASN A 22 -23.02 16.25 -4.16
C ASN A 22 -22.47 15.13 -5.06
N PRO A 23 -22.38 13.89 -4.58
CA PRO A 23 -21.79 12.78 -5.33
C PRO A 23 -22.56 12.41 -6.60
N ASN A 24 -23.80 12.88 -6.76
CA ASN A 24 -24.65 12.56 -7.92
C ASN A 24 -24.49 13.54 -9.09
N THR A 25 -23.66 14.58 -8.94
CA THR A 25 -23.54 15.67 -9.94
C THR A 25 -22.15 15.73 -10.62
N PHE A 26 -21.33 14.68 -10.50
CA PHE A 26 -20.06 14.63 -11.24
C PHE A 26 -20.37 14.68 -12.74
N LYS A 27 -20.04 15.81 -13.37
CA LYS A 27 -19.97 15.97 -14.82
C LYS A 27 -18.52 16.19 -15.19
N ALA A 28 -18.02 15.43 -16.18
CA ALA A 28 -16.78 15.78 -16.82
C ALA A 28 -16.89 17.21 -17.35
N SER A 29 -15.87 18.02 -17.14
CA SER A 29 -15.90 19.48 -17.32
C SER A 29 -16.32 19.97 -18.72
N ASP A 30 -16.32 19.12 -19.72
CA ASP A 30 -16.69 19.49 -21.08
C ASP A 30 -17.36 18.32 -21.83
N ASP A 31 -18.68 18.43 -22.06
CA ASP A 31 -19.46 17.46 -22.83
C ASP A 31 -19.00 17.32 -24.30
N ARG A 32 -18.29 18.32 -24.83
CA ARG A 32 -17.72 18.24 -26.19
C ARG A 32 -16.69 17.12 -26.33
N PHE A 33 -15.90 16.89 -25.27
CA PHE A 33 -14.84 15.88 -25.27
C PHE A 33 -15.26 14.60 -24.53
N ASN A 34 -16.14 14.72 -23.55
CA ASN A 34 -16.55 13.65 -22.64
C ASN A 34 -18.08 13.47 -22.58
N PRO A 35 -18.75 13.16 -23.70
CA PRO A 35 -20.20 13.05 -23.74
C PRO A 35 -20.70 11.93 -22.81
N GLY A 36 -21.77 12.22 -22.07
CA GLY A 36 -22.38 11.27 -21.16
C GLY A 36 -21.46 10.87 -20.00
N ASN A 37 -20.60 11.75 -19.51
CA ASN A 37 -19.60 11.52 -18.46
C ASN A 37 -18.56 10.42 -18.76
N ARG A 38 -18.43 10.00 -20.03
CA ARG A 38 -17.41 9.04 -20.42
C ARG A 38 -16.13 9.77 -20.84
N ILE A 39 -15.04 9.56 -20.11
CA ILE A 39 -13.76 10.22 -20.38
C ILE A 39 -12.96 9.45 -21.44
N TYR A 40 -12.70 10.09 -22.59
CA TYR A 40 -11.86 9.57 -23.67
C TYR A 40 -10.47 10.20 -23.62
N VAL A 41 -9.63 9.66 -22.74
CA VAL A 41 -8.28 10.19 -22.55
C VAL A 41 -7.48 10.14 -23.84
N ARG A 42 -6.95 11.29 -24.26
CA ARG A 42 -6.04 11.43 -25.40
C ARG A 42 -4.62 11.07 -24.96
N ALA A 43 -3.96 10.20 -25.72
CA ALA A 43 -2.57 9.88 -25.45
C ALA A 43 -1.66 11.08 -25.63
N GLN A 44 -0.77 11.29 -24.68
CA GLN A 44 0.22 12.35 -24.69
C GLN A 44 1.62 11.77 -24.49
N LYS A 45 2.62 12.38 -25.16
CA LYS A 45 4.04 12.08 -24.99
C LYS A 45 4.69 13.28 -24.28
N GLY A 46 5.56 13.04 -23.31
CA GLY A 46 6.28 14.09 -22.61
C GLY A 46 7.12 13.52 -21.48
N TYR A 47 7.79 14.41 -20.75
CA TYR A 47 8.66 14.03 -19.63
C TYR A 47 7.88 13.34 -18.49
N TRP A 48 6.81 13.99 -18.03
CA TRP A 48 5.99 13.49 -16.91
C TRP A 48 5.29 12.18 -17.26
N GLN A 49 4.81 12.06 -18.51
CA GLN A 49 4.18 10.83 -18.99
C GLN A 49 5.19 9.67 -19.12
N ARG A 50 6.44 9.95 -19.53
CA ARG A 50 7.49 8.92 -19.57
C ARG A 50 7.84 8.45 -18.15
N MET A 51 8.04 9.38 -17.22
CA MET A 51 8.32 9.07 -15.81
C MET A 51 7.20 8.24 -15.19
N ARG A 52 5.95 8.65 -15.37
CA ARG A 52 4.79 7.92 -14.86
C ARG A 52 4.71 6.50 -15.43
N LYS A 53 4.92 6.32 -16.74
CA LYS A 53 4.92 5.00 -17.37
C LYS A 53 6.06 4.14 -16.85
N ALA A 54 7.25 4.68 -16.72
CA ALA A 54 8.41 3.96 -16.18
C ALA A 54 8.16 3.48 -14.74
N MET A 55 7.67 4.37 -13.87
CA MET A 55 7.31 4.02 -12.50
C MET A 55 6.19 2.98 -12.45
N GLY A 56 5.14 3.15 -13.25
CA GLY A 56 4.03 2.19 -13.31
C GLY A 56 4.49 0.79 -13.75
N TRP A 57 5.29 0.68 -14.81
CA TRP A 57 5.84 -0.60 -15.27
C TRP A 57 6.80 -1.22 -14.26
N PHE A 58 7.62 -0.41 -13.59
CA PHE A 58 8.49 -0.88 -12.51
C PHE A 58 7.67 -1.51 -11.37
N PHE A 59 6.60 -0.84 -10.92
CA PHE A 59 5.74 -1.38 -9.86
C PHE A 59 4.99 -2.63 -10.28
N VAL A 60 4.47 -2.68 -11.51
CA VAL A 60 3.82 -3.89 -12.02
C VAL A 60 4.82 -5.03 -12.12
N ALA A 61 6.03 -4.79 -12.62
CA ALA A 61 7.07 -5.80 -12.69
C ALA A 61 7.47 -6.28 -11.29
N LEU A 62 7.68 -5.38 -10.34
CA LEU A 62 7.96 -5.72 -8.95
C LEU A 62 6.83 -6.58 -8.36
N PHE A 63 5.58 -6.15 -8.51
CA PHE A 63 4.42 -6.88 -8.01
C PHE A 63 4.34 -8.30 -8.60
N VAL A 64 4.50 -8.44 -9.92
CA VAL A 64 4.34 -9.74 -10.62
C VAL A 64 5.53 -10.66 -10.38
N LEU A 65 6.76 -10.12 -10.33
CA LEU A 65 7.97 -10.95 -10.26
C LEU A 65 8.38 -11.32 -8.82
N LEU A 66 7.99 -10.52 -7.82
CA LEU A 66 8.42 -10.75 -6.44
C LEU A 66 8.03 -12.15 -5.88
N PRO A 67 6.82 -12.72 -6.14
CA PRO A 67 6.49 -14.07 -5.70
C PRO A 67 7.35 -15.18 -6.34
N TRP A 68 7.96 -14.91 -7.50
CA TRP A 68 8.82 -15.87 -8.20
C TRP A 68 10.25 -15.90 -7.67
N LEU A 69 10.64 -14.89 -6.86
CA LEU A 69 11.97 -14.87 -6.26
C LEU A 69 12.07 -15.92 -5.16
N ARG A 70 13.16 -16.68 -5.20
CA ARG A 70 13.49 -17.68 -4.19
C ARG A 70 14.62 -17.18 -3.30
N TYR A 71 14.48 -17.39 -2.01
CA TYR A 71 15.49 -17.11 -1.01
C TYR A 71 15.59 -18.29 -0.04
N ASP A 72 16.76 -18.88 0.07
CA ASP A 72 17.04 -20.03 0.94
C ASP A 72 16.05 -21.22 0.73
N GLY A 73 15.81 -21.58 -0.55
CA GLY A 73 14.96 -22.70 -0.94
C GLY A 73 13.46 -22.46 -0.86
N ARG A 74 13.01 -21.29 -0.40
CA ARG A 74 11.58 -20.91 -0.29
C ARG A 74 11.27 -19.61 -1.04
N GLN A 75 10.00 -19.30 -1.20
CA GLN A 75 9.56 -18.04 -1.79
C GLN A 75 10.01 -16.86 -0.92
N ALA A 76 10.64 -15.83 -1.54
CA ALA A 76 11.24 -14.72 -0.83
C ALA A 76 10.22 -13.85 -0.05
N VAL A 77 8.99 -13.73 -0.57
CA VAL A 77 7.88 -13.07 0.12
C VAL A 77 6.67 -14.00 0.07
N LEU A 78 6.30 -14.54 1.22
CA LEU A 78 5.17 -15.46 1.37
C LEU A 78 4.45 -15.19 2.69
N PHE A 79 3.16 -14.95 2.63
CA PHE A 79 2.27 -14.78 3.77
C PHE A 79 1.49 -16.08 4.01
N ASP A 80 2.13 -17.06 4.65
CA ASP A 80 1.52 -18.34 4.95
C ASP A 80 0.51 -18.18 6.10
N LEU A 81 -0.77 -18.08 5.73
CA LEU A 81 -1.86 -17.94 6.69
C LEU A 81 -2.16 -19.26 7.40
N GLY A 82 -1.89 -20.41 6.77
CA GLY A 82 -2.15 -21.73 7.33
C GLY A 82 -1.24 -22.01 8.51
N HIS A 83 0.03 -21.72 8.39
CA HIS A 83 1.03 -21.85 9.45
C HIS A 83 1.21 -20.57 10.26
N GLN A 84 0.50 -19.49 9.91
CA GLN A 84 0.61 -18.18 10.57
C GLN A 84 2.04 -17.61 10.54
N GLN A 85 2.72 -17.75 9.42
CA GLN A 85 4.09 -17.31 9.21
C GLN A 85 4.17 -16.33 8.04
N PHE A 86 4.82 -15.20 8.26
CA PHE A 86 5.02 -14.18 7.23
C PHE A 86 6.51 -14.14 6.87
N HIS A 87 6.86 -14.71 5.73
CA HIS A 87 8.23 -14.76 5.25
C HIS A 87 8.52 -13.53 4.39
N ILE A 88 9.55 -12.78 4.76
CA ILE A 88 10.04 -11.63 4.00
C ILE A 88 11.55 -11.77 3.90
N PHE A 89 12.04 -12.30 2.77
CA PHE A 89 13.44 -12.68 2.58
C PHE A 89 13.97 -13.58 3.71
N GLY A 90 15.01 -13.16 4.42
CA GLY A 90 15.59 -13.90 5.56
C GLY A 90 14.82 -13.79 6.87
N ALA A 91 13.80 -12.92 6.95
CA ALA A 91 13.02 -12.73 8.15
C ALA A 91 11.71 -13.52 8.13
N THR A 92 11.39 -14.21 9.23
CA THR A 92 10.08 -14.81 9.45
C THR A 92 9.40 -14.07 10.60
N ILE A 93 8.26 -13.44 10.32
CA ILE A 93 7.45 -12.72 11.29
C ILE A 93 6.33 -13.65 11.75
N TRP A 94 6.15 -13.75 13.05
CA TRP A 94 5.16 -14.59 13.69
C TRP A 94 3.99 -13.76 14.24
N PRO A 95 2.86 -14.36 14.65
CA PRO A 95 1.75 -13.62 15.24
C PRO A 95 2.14 -12.79 16.46
N GLN A 96 3.13 -13.23 17.24
CA GLN A 96 3.66 -12.49 18.38
C GLN A 96 4.36 -11.19 17.97
N ASP A 97 4.87 -11.14 16.73
CA ASP A 97 5.60 -9.99 16.18
C ASP A 97 4.69 -9.06 15.34
N LEU A 98 3.36 -9.25 15.36
CA LEU A 98 2.38 -8.44 14.59
C LEU A 98 2.43 -6.94 14.95
N THR A 99 2.99 -6.58 16.10
CA THR A 99 3.25 -5.18 16.44
C THR A 99 4.15 -4.49 15.43
N LEU A 100 5.10 -5.20 14.80
CA LEU A 100 5.93 -4.66 13.71
C LEU A 100 5.11 -4.33 12.48
N LEU A 101 4.15 -5.17 12.12
CA LEU A 101 3.24 -4.91 11.01
C LEU A 101 2.38 -3.67 11.28
N ALA A 102 1.89 -3.51 12.51
CA ALA A 102 1.15 -2.31 12.91
C ALA A 102 2.02 -1.05 12.77
N TRP A 103 3.28 -1.08 13.23
CA TRP A 103 4.23 0.00 13.04
C TRP A 103 4.48 0.31 11.56
N LEU A 104 4.62 -0.71 10.72
CA LEU A 104 4.81 -0.55 9.27
C LEU A 104 3.64 0.19 8.63
N PHE A 105 2.39 -0.20 8.96
CA PHE A 105 1.20 0.48 8.45
C PHE A 105 1.09 1.92 8.95
N MET A 106 1.41 2.18 10.21
CA MET A 106 1.42 3.54 10.74
C MET A 106 2.47 4.40 10.02
N ILE A 107 3.69 3.91 9.84
CA ILE A 107 4.75 4.62 9.10
C ILE A 107 4.33 4.88 7.65
N ALA A 108 3.71 3.89 6.98
CA ALA A 108 3.20 4.06 5.62
C ALA A 108 2.13 5.15 5.55
N ALA A 109 1.18 5.18 6.50
CA ALA A 109 0.15 6.22 6.56
C ALA A 109 0.72 7.62 6.80
N PHE A 110 1.61 7.78 7.79
CA PHE A 110 2.28 9.04 8.05
C PHE A 110 3.22 9.47 6.92
N GLY A 111 3.87 8.51 6.26
CA GLY A 111 4.68 8.75 5.05
C GLY A 111 3.83 9.30 3.90
N LEU A 112 2.65 8.73 3.68
CA LEU A 112 1.70 9.27 2.71
C LEU A 112 1.24 10.69 3.06
N PHE A 113 1.00 10.99 4.33
CA PHE A 113 0.62 12.33 4.78
C PHE A 113 1.77 13.33 4.61
N PHE A 114 2.99 12.93 4.92
CA PHE A 114 4.18 13.74 4.71
C PHE A 114 4.37 14.08 3.22
N ILE A 115 4.33 13.05 2.35
CA ILE A 115 4.46 13.22 0.89
C ILE A 115 3.33 14.10 0.35
N THR A 116 2.09 13.92 0.83
CA THR A 116 0.94 14.71 0.38
C THR A 116 1.06 16.18 0.79
N THR A 117 1.52 16.47 1.99
CA THR A 117 1.74 17.85 2.44
C THR A 117 2.81 18.52 1.59
N PHE A 118 3.84 17.81 1.14
CA PHE A 118 4.92 18.36 0.33
C PHE A 118 4.59 18.38 -1.18
N LEU A 119 4.23 17.24 -1.78
CA LEU A 119 4.08 17.04 -3.22
C LEU A 119 2.61 16.88 -3.67
N GLY A 120 1.65 17.17 -2.81
CA GLY A 120 0.25 17.00 -3.15
C GLY A 120 -0.11 15.54 -3.49
N ARG A 121 -0.85 15.34 -4.56
CA ARG A 121 -1.36 14.02 -4.96
C ARG A 121 -0.40 13.21 -5.84
N VAL A 122 0.91 13.40 -5.70
CA VAL A 122 1.91 12.68 -6.52
C VAL A 122 1.77 11.16 -6.38
N TRP A 123 1.46 10.65 -5.19
CA TRP A 123 1.16 9.22 -4.99
C TRP A 123 0.03 8.75 -5.91
N CYS A 124 -1.10 9.46 -5.94
CA CYS A 124 -2.23 9.12 -6.80
C CYS A 124 -1.88 9.14 -8.29
N GLY A 125 -1.05 10.08 -8.72
CA GLY A 125 -0.68 10.23 -10.12
C GLY A 125 0.30 9.20 -10.65
N TYR A 126 1.20 8.67 -9.79
CA TYR A 126 2.37 7.88 -10.22
C TYR A 126 2.45 6.48 -9.65
N LEU A 127 2.06 6.26 -8.39
CA LEU A 127 2.34 5.05 -7.63
C LEU A 127 1.09 4.27 -7.22
N CYS A 128 -0.07 4.94 -7.14
CA CYS A 128 -1.30 4.29 -6.71
C CYS A 128 -1.67 3.12 -7.65
N PRO A 129 -1.89 1.91 -7.13
CA PRO A 129 -2.28 0.75 -7.94
C PRO A 129 -3.48 1.04 -8.85
N GLN A 130 -4.54 1.67 -8.32
CA GLN A 130 -5.73 2.02 -9.11
C GLN A 130 -5.36 2.83 -10.37
N THR A 131 -4.49 3.83 -10.21
CA THR A 131 -4.04 4.68 -11.32
C THR A 131 -3.18 3.89 -12.31
N VAL A 132 -2.22 3.10 -11.81
CA VAL A 132 -1.32 2.30 -12.65
C VAL A 132 -2.10 1.32 -13.52
N TRP A 133 -3.02 0.54 -12.92
CA TRP A 133 -3.86 -0.42 -13.66
C TRP A 133 -4.81 0.27 -14.62
N THR A 134 -5.45 1.38 -14.22
CA THR A 134 -6.32 2.17 -15.11
C THR A 134 -5.58 2.65 -16.35
N PHE A 135 -4.35 3.15 -16.19
CA PHE A 135 -3.56 3.60 -17.34
C PHE A 135 -3.06 2.46 -18.22
N MET A 136 -2.78 1.30 -17.64
CA MET A 136 -2.47 0.10 -18.41
C MET A 136 -3.67 -0.33 -19.26
N PHE A 137 -4.88 -0.32 -18.70
CA PHE A 137 -6.11 -0.61 -19.42
C PHE A 137 -6.39 0.40 -20.54
N ILE A 138 -6.19 1.71 -20.28
CA ILE A 138 -6.29 2.76 -21.30
C ILE A 138 -5.27 2.55 -22.41
N TRP A 139 -4.05 2.10 -22.10
CA TRP A 139 -3.04 1.82 -23.10
C TRP A 139 -3.47 0.68 -24.05
N PHE A 140 -4.10 -0.38 -23.53
CA PHE A 140 -4.67 -1.45 -24.36
C PHE A 140 -5.86 -0.95 -25.20
N GLU A 141 -6.72 -0.10 -24.63
CA GLU A 141 -7.78 0.56 -25.44
C GLU A 141 -7.20 1.33 -26.61
N GLU A 142 -6.17 2.12 -26.37
CA GLU A 142 -5.53 2.90 -27.41
C GLU A 142 -4.92 2.02 -28.51
N LYS A 143 -4.32 0.89 -28.14
CA LYS A 143 -3.72 -0.04 -29.10
C LYS A 143 -4.75 -0.80 -29.92
N LEU A 144 -5.86 -1.23 -29.33
CA LEU A 144 -6.85 -2.10 -29.96
C LEU A 144 -7.99 -1.34 -30.63
N GLU A 145 -8.48 -0.27 -30.01
CA GLU A 145 -9.58 0.55 -30.53
C GLU A 145 -9.08 1.83 -31.24
N GLY A 146 -7.84 2.24 -30.98
CA GLY A 146 -7.20 3.43 -31.55
C GLY A 146 -7.26 4.67 -30.67
N PRO A 147 -6.84 5.84 -31.17
CA PRO A 147 -6.84 7.11 -30.45
C PRO A 147 -8.23 7.54 -30.01
N ALA A 148 -8.32 8.45 -29.02
CA ALA A 148 -9.56 8.91 -28.38
C ALA A 148 -10.71 9.21 -29.36
N ASN A 149 -10.43 9.95 -30.46
CA ASN A 149 -11.43 10.27 -31.47
C ASN A 149 -11.96 9.04 -32.23
N LYS A 150 -11.11 8.03 -32.49
CA LYS A 150 -11.55 6.79 -33.13
C LYS A 150 -12.37 5.94 -32.17
N ARG A 151 -11.99 5.88 -30.89
CA ARG A 151 -12.74 5.17 -29.84
C ARG A 151 -14.14 5.74 -29.68
N ARG A 152 -14.26 7.08 -29.65
CA ARG A 152 -15.55 7.75 -29.59
C ARG A 152 -16.44 7.39 -30.78
N LYS A 153 -15.93 7.52 -32.01
CA LYS A 153 -16.66 7.14 -33.24
C LYS A 153 -17.06 5.66 -33.24
N LEU A 154 -16.18 4.78 -32.75
CA LEU A 154 -16.47 3.34 -32.63
C LEU A 154 -17.61 3.07 -31.63
N ASP A 155 -17.68 3.84 -30.54
CA ASP A 155 -18.76 3.72 -29.56
C ASP A 155 -20.10 4.20 -30.12
N GLU A 156 -20.13 5.29 -30.86
CA GLU A 156 -21.28 5.87 -31.52
C GLU A 156 -21.77 5.03 -32.73
N ALA A 157 -20.88 4.25 -33.37
CA ALA A 157 -21.21 3.45 -34.54
C ALA A 157 -22.19 2.29 -34.21
N PRO A 158 -23.03 1.87 -35.16
CA PRO A 158 -23.87 0.70 -34.99
C PRO A 158 -23.03 -0.57 -34.83
N TRP A 159 -23.62 -1.64 -34.31
CA TRP A 159 -22.93 -2.92 -34.15
C TRP A 159 -22.51 -3.47 -35.53
N SER A 160 -21.24 -3.81 -35.64
CA SER A 160 -20.60 -4.41 -36.83
C SER A 160 -19.59 -5.45 -36.41
N GLY A 161 -19.18 -6.33 -37.32
CA GLY A 161 -18.15 -7.34 -37.04
C GLY A 161 -16.83 -6.71 -36.58
N GLU A 162 -16.44 -5.59 -37.16
CA GLU A 162 -15.24 -4.84 -36.75
C GLU A 162 -15.37 -4.29 -35.31
N LYS A 163 -16.53 -3.68 -34.98
CA LYS A 163 -16.79 -3.20 -33.62
C LYS A 163 -16.73 -4.34 -32.61
N LEU A 164 -17.37 -5.48 -32.92
CA LEU A 164 -17.36 -6.65 -32.05
C LEU A 164 -15.94 -7.20 -31.85
N ALA A 165 -15.15 -7.32 -32.91
CA ALA A 165 -13.78 -7.83 -32.84
C ALA A 165 -12.88 -6.90 -32.01
N ARG A 166 -12.92 -5.58 -32.21
CA ARG A 166 -12.11 -4.61 -31.47
C ARG A 166 -12.50 -4.52 -30.00
N LYS A 167 -13.81 -4.50 -29.70
CA LYS A 167 -14.34 -4.51 -28.34
C LYS A 167 -14.02 -5.84 -27.64
N GLY A 168 -14.23 -6.96 -28.31
CA GLY A 168 -13.89 -8.30 -27.78
C GLY A 168 -12.41 -8.42 -27.43
N ALA A 169 -11.51 -8.02 -28.37
CA ALA A 169 -10.07 -8.03 -28.13
C ALA A 169 -9.67 -7.17 -26.92
N LYS A 170 -10.26 -5.97 -26.75
CA LYS A 170 -10.04 -5.13 -25.60
C LYS A 170 -10.44 -5.82 -24.30
N HIS A 171 -11.67 -6.34 -24.22
CA HIS A 171 -12.17 -7.00 -23.00
C HIS A 171 -11.38 -8.28 -22.68
N LEU A 172 -10.93 -9.02 -23.71
CA LEU A 172 -10.06 -10.17 -23.52
C LEU A 172 -8.70 -9.77 -22.92
N ALA A 173 -8.08 -8.70 -23.45
CA ALA A 173 -6.83 -8.17 -22.90
C ALA A 173 -6.99 -7.70 -21.46
N TRP A 174 -8.07 -7.00 -21.15
CA TRP A 174 -8.38 -6.56 -19.78
C TRP A 174 -8.57 -7.74 -18.83
N LEU A 175 -9.32 -8.77 -19.27
CA LEU A 175 -9.53 -9.99 -18.49
C LEU A 175 -8.23 -10.72 -18.24
N ALA A 176 -7.37 -10.85 -19.25
CA ALA A 176 -6.06 -11.50 -19.12
C ALA A 176 -5.18 -10.81 -18.08
N ILE A 177 -5.09 -9.46 -18.13
CA ILE A 177 -4.32 -8.69 -17.14
C ILE A 177 -4.93 -8.82 -15.74
N SER A 178 -6.26 -8.77 -15.64
CA SER A 178 -6.96 -8.93 -14.37
C SER A 178 -6.70 -10.31 -13.77
N LEU A 179 -6.70 -11.36 -14.61
CA LEU A 179 -6.40 -12.72 -14.18
C LEU A 179 -4.96 -12.85 -13.69
N VAL A 180 -3.99 -12.29 -14.42
CA VAL A 180 -2.58 -12.26 -13.97
C VAL A 180 -2.46 -11.52 -12.65
N THR A 181 -3.18 -10.41 -12.49
CA THR A 181 -3.18 -9.64 -11.23
C THR A 181 -3.77 -10.45 -10.08
N GLY A 182 -4.92 -11.10 -10.28
CA GLY A 182 -5.56 -11.94 -9.27
C GLY A 182 -4.71 -13.13 -8.87
N LEU A 183 -4.12 -13.82 -9.85
CA LEU A 183 -3.21 -14.93 -9.63
C LEU A 183 -1.96 -14.49 -8.87
N THR A 184 -1.34 -13.39 -9.28
CA THR A 184 -0.16 -12.83 -8.60
C THR A 184 -0.48 -12.44 -7.15
N PHE A 185 -1.66 -11.85 -6.89
CA PHE A 185 -2.06 -11.51 -5.54
C PHE A 185 -2.18 -12.75 -4.65
N VAL A 186 -2.82 -13.82 -5.14
CA VAL A 186 -2.93 -15.09 -4.40
C VAL A 186 -1.57 -15.75 -4.21
N ALA A 187 -0.64 -15.59 -5.16
CA ALA A 187 0.72 -16.11 -5.08
C ALA A 187 1.55 -15.49 -3.93
N TYR A 188 1.13 -14.41 -3.31
CA TYR A 188 1.72 -13.93 -2.05
C TYR A 188 1.29 -14.74 -0.83
N PHE A 189 0.21 -15.54 -0.93
CA PHE A 189 -0.35 -16.31 0.17
C PHE A 189 -0.19 -17.83 0.01
N GLN A 190 0.17 -18.29 -1.19
CA GLN A 190 0.49 -19.68 -1.48
C GLN A 190 1.70 -19.73 -2.40
N ASP A 191 2.55 -20.73 -2.23
CA ASP A 191 3.76 -20.86 -3.06
C ASP A 191 3.39 -20.91 -4.55
N VAL A 192 3.98 -19.97 -5.31
CA VAL A 192 3.67 -19.79 -6.74
C VAL A 192 3.99 -21.03 -7.58
N THR A 193 4.97 -21.83 -7.16
CA THR A 193 5.38 -23.06 -7.88
C THR A 193 4.40 -24.21 -7.70
N GLU A 194 3.56 -24.17 -6.68
CA GLU A 194 2.44 -25.08 -6.48
C GLU A 194 1.15 -24.49 -7.08
N LEU A 195 0.87 -23.22 -6.77
CA LEU A 195 -0.33 -22.51 -7.21
C LEU A 195 -0.56 -22.56 -8.72
N VAL A 196 0.49 -22.27 -9.51
CA VAL A 196 0.34 -22.17 -10.96
C VAL A 196 0.06 -23.53 -11.60
N PRO A 197 0.82 -24.62 -11.34
CA PRO A 197 0.49 -25.95 -11.82
C PRO A 197 -0.89 -26.43 -11.38
N ASP A 198 -1.27 -26.24 -10.11
CA ASP A 198 -2.55 -26.69 -9.58
C ASP A 198 -3.74 -26.05 -10.28
N LEU A 199 -3.63 -24.76 -10.65
CA LEU A 199 -4.65 -24.09 -11.44
C LEU A 199 -4.76 -24.65 -12.87
N PHE A 200 -3.64 -24.94 -13.53
CA PHE A 200 -3.66 -25.50 -14.88
C PHE A 200 -4.11 -26.96 -14.92
N THR A 201 -3.84 -27.73 -13.87
CA THR A 201 -4.28 -29.14 -13.75
C THR A 201 -5.68 -29.27 -13.13
N LEU A 202 -6.33 -28.15 -12.78
CA LEU A 202 -7.63 -28.10 -12.10
C LEU A 202 -7.63 -28.82 -10.74
N GLN A 203 -6.47 -28.89 -10.08
CA GLN A 203 -6.30 -29.48 -8.75
C GLN A 203 -6.34 -28.41 -7.63
N ALA A 204 -6.37 -27.13 -7.99
CA ALA A 204 -6.46 -26.04 -7.03
C ALA A 204 -7.72 -26.15 -6.16
N SER A 205 -7.58 -25.86 -4.87
CA SER A 205 -8.72 -25.87 -3.96
C SER A 205 -9.78 -24.84 -4.38
N GLY A 206 -11.05 -25.13 -4.13
CA GLY A 206 -12.15 -24.20 -4.44
C GLY A 206 -11.98 -22.83 -3.78
N TRP A 207 -11.29 -22.77 -2.62
CA TRP A 207 -10.99 -21.53 -1.91
C TRP A 207 -9.95 -20.67 -2.65
N VAL A 208 -8.92 -21.29 -3.21
CA VAL A 208 -7.91 -20.61 -4.03
C VAL A 208 -8.55 -20.06 -5.30
N LEU A 209 -9.36 -20.88 -5.99
CA LEU A 209 -10.08 -20.47 -7.20
C LEU A 209 -11.01 -19.28 -6.91
N PHE A 210 -11.73 -19.32 -5.78
CA PHE A 210 -12.57 -18.21 -5.35
C PHE A 210 -11.79 -16.89 -5.24
N TRP A 211 -10.63 -16.89 -4.57
CA TRP A 211 -9.84 -15.66 -4.40
C TRP A 211 -9.22 -15.17 -5.70
N VAL A 212 -8.72 -16.07 -6.56
CA VAL A 212 -8.20 -15.68 -7.88
C VAL A 212 -9.30 -15.01 -8.71
N LEU A 213 -10.50 -15.60 -8.76
CA LEU A 213 -11.63 -15.00 -9.48
C LEU A 213 -12.10 -13.70 -8.86
N PHE A 214 -12.17 -13.61 -7.55
CA PHE A 214 -12.56 -12.42 -6.81
C PHE A 214 -11.64 -11.23 -7.15
N PHE A 215 -10.32 -11.40 -7.04
CA PHE A 215 -9.38 -10.33 -7.39
C PHE A 215 -9.35 -10.02 -8.88
N THR A 216 -9.58 -11.00 -9.74
CA THR A 216 -9.76 -10.80 -11.18
C THR A 216 -10.95 -9.90 -11.48
N ILE A 217 -12.12 -10.20 -10.92
CA ILE A 217 -13.35 -9.44 -11.14
C ILE A 217 -13.22 -8.02 -10.59
N ILE A 218 -12.66 -7.86 -9.39
CA ILE A 218 -12.44 -6.54 -8.79
C ILE A 218 -11.48 -5.72 -9.63
N THR A 219 -10.35 -6.28 -10.07
CA THR A 219 -9.38 -5.56 -10.91
C THR A 219 -10.01 -5.14 -12.23
N TYR A 220 -10.75 -6.05 -12.89
CA TYR A 220 -11.45 -5.77 -14.14
C TYR A 220 -12.50 -4.65 -13.97
N GLY A 221 -13.30 -4.70 -12.90
CA GLY A 221 -14.29 -3.68 -12.60
C GLY A 221 -13.67 -2.31 -12.28
N ASN A 222 -12.69 -2.30 -11.37
CA ASN A 222 -12.09 -1.04 -10.90
C ASN A 222 -11.27 -0.34 -11.99
N ALA A 223 -10.39 -1.04 -12.70
CA ALA A 223 -9.53 -0.44 -13.70
C ALA A 223 -10.23 -0.25 -15.06
N GLY A 224 -11.19 -1.12 -15.40
CA GLY A 224 -11.90 -1.08 -16.67
C GLY A 224 -13.10 -0.12 -16.67
N TRP A 225 -13.95 -0.22 -15.66
CA TRP A 225 -15.24 0.48 -15.63
C TRP A 225 -15.27 1.67 -14.66
N MET A 226 -14.84 1.48 -13.40
CA MET A 226 -14.96 2.50 -12.37
C MET A 226 -13.92 3.62 -12.52
N ARG A 227 -12.67 3.28 -12.82
CA ARG A 227 -11.58 4.24 -13.12
C ARG A 227 -11.54 5.43 -12.15
N ALA A 228 -11.81 6.64 -12.67
CA ALA A 228 -11.82 7.87 -11.89
C ALA A 228 -12.88 7.88 -10.77
N ILE A 229 -14.01 7.17 -10.94
CA ILE A 229 -15.07 7.07 -9.93
C ILE A 229 -14.52 6.50 -8.63
N MET A 230 -13.64 5.49 -8.70
CA MET A 230 -12.97 4.96 -7.51
C MET A 230 -12.19 6.03 -6.74
N CYS A 231 -11.44 6.87 -7.46
CA CYS A 231 -10.63 7.93 -6.85
C CYS A 231 -11.47 9.07 -6.28
N ILE A 232 -12.57 9.41 -6.93
CA ILE A 232 -13.41 10.57 -6.58
C ILE A 232 -14.41 10.23 -5.47
N HIS A 233 -15.07 9.06 -5.57
CA HIS A 233 -16.20 8.73 -4.70
C HIS A 233 -15.90 7.67 -3.63
N MET A 234 -15.07 6.68 -3.92
CA MET A 234 -14.86 5.53 -3.04
C MET A 234 -13.58 5.62 -2.19
N CYS A 235 -12.53 6.26 -2.70
CA CYS A 235 -11.25 6.30 -2.00
C CYS A 235 -11.27 7.33 -0.86
N PRO A 236 -11.22 6.91 0.42
CA PRO A 236 -11.22 7.85 1.54
C PRO A 236 -9.97 8.73 1.56
N TYR A 237 -8.83 8.20 1.10
CA TYR A 237 -7.57 8.92 1.06
C TYR A 237 -7.64 10.19 0.19
N ALA A 238 -8.37 10.15 -0.92
CA ALA A 238 -8.54 11.32 -1.78
C ALA A 238 -9.18 12.51 -1.05
N ARG A 239 -10.09 12.26 -0.12
CA ARG A 239 -10.73 13.30 0.72
C ARG A 239 -9.79 13.83 1.80
N PHE A 240 -9.07 12.94 2.49
CA PHE A 240 -8.09 13.34 3.50
C PHE A 240 -6.95 14.18 2.91
N GLN A 241 -6.49 13.85 1.71
CA GLN A 241 -5.45 14.60 1.04
C GLN A 241 -5.80 16.08 0.83
N SER A 242 -7.02 16.38 0.41
CA SER A 242 -7.43 17.76 0.14
C SER A 242 -7.36 18.63 1.39
N ALA A 243 -7.61 18.07 2.59
CA ALA A 243 -7.49 18.77 3.86
C ALA A 243 -6.03 19.01 4.28
N MET A 244 -5.07 18.31 3.66
CA MET A 244 -3.64 18.43 3.98
C MET A 244 -2.92 19.47 3.15
N PHE A 245 -3.50 19.92 2.05
CA PHE A 245 -2.90 20.94 1.20
C PHE A 245 -2.81 22.28 1.93
N ASP A 246 -1.79 23.02 1.57
CA ASP A 246 -1.59 24.42 1.93
C ASP A 246 -0.98 25.15 0.72
N LYS A 247 -0.82 26.47 0.82
CA LYS A 247 -0.34 27.32 -0.26
C LYS A 247 1.08 27.01 -0.75
N ASP A 248 1.86 26.30 0.07
CA ASP A 248 3.22 25.86 -0.25
C ASP A 248 3.28 24.40 -0.74
N THR A 249 2.14 23.71 -0.86
CA THR A 249 2.10 22.34 -1.40
C THR A 249 2.31 22.38 -2.91
N PHE A 250 3.21 21.49 -3.41
CA PHE A 250 3.42 21.37 -4.85
C PHE A 250 2.25 20.68 -5.55
N ILE A 251 1.62 21.41 -6.44
CA ILE A 251 0.45 21.01 -7.24
C ILE A 251 0.71 21.27 -8.71
N VAL A 252 -0.10 20.67 -9.57
CA VAL A 252 -0.18 21.11 -10.97
C VAL A 252 -1.08 22.34 -11.03
N GLY A 253 -0.54 23.47 -11.44
CA GLY A 253 -1.24 24.75 -11.53
C GLY A 253 -1.12 25.39 -12.91
N TYR A 254 -2.10 26.20 -13.26
CA TYR A 254 -2.15 27.06 -14.44
C TYR A 254 -1.85 28.50 -14.03
N ASP A 255 -0.92 29.13 -14.71
CA ASP A 255 -0.57 30.53 -14.51
C ASP A 255 -1.58 31.45 -15.23
N THR A 256 -2.55 31.93 -14.45
CA THR A 256 -3.60 32.81 -14.93
C THR A 256 -3.07 34.19 -15.33
N THR A 257 -2.02 34.70 -14.66
CA THR A 257 -1.45 36.04 -14.94
C THR A 257 -0.80 36.06 -16.33
N ARG A 258 -0.18 34.96 -16.72
CA ARG A 258 0.44 34.80 -18.04
C ARG A 258 -0.54 34.31 -19.09
N GLY A 259 -1.51 33.46 -18.72
CA GLY A 259 -2.37 32.75 -19.64
C GLY A 259 -3.64 33.47 -20.07
N GLU A 260 -4.18 34.34 -19.22
CA GLU A 260 -5.43 35.08 -19.50
C GLU A 260 -5.12 36.45 -20.14
N THR A 261 -5.99 36.98 -21.05
CA THR A 261 -7.20 36.40 -21.59
C THR A 261 -6.87 35.36 -22.67
N ARG A 262 -7.50 34.17 -22.61
CA ARG A 262 -7.25 33.09 -23.57
C ARG A 262 -8.00 33.33 -24.89
N GLY A 263 -7.40 32.94 -26.01
CA GLY A 263 -8.05 33.06 -27.31
C GLY A 263 -7.33 32.30 -28.41
N ALA A 264 -8.11 31.71 -29.34
CA ALA A 264 -7.60 30.98 -30.46
C ALA A 264 -6.89 31.91 -31.44
N ARG A 265 -5.67 31.56 -31.87
CA ARG A 265 -4.88 32.38 -32.82
C ARG A 265 -3.87 31.56 -33.61
N SER A 266 -3.41 32.14 -34.70
CA SER A 266 -2.33 31.54 -35.48
C SER A 266 -0.96 31.82 -34.85
N ARG A 267 0.04 30.99 -35.17
CA ARG A 267 1.43 31.17 -34.68
C ARG A 267 2.05 32.54 -35.07
N LYS A 268 1.58 33.14 -36.15
CA LYS A 268 2.11 34.41 -36.66
C LYS A 268 1.48 35.66 -36.01
N ALA A 269 0.39 35.49 -35.26
CA ALA A 269 -0.29 36.58 -34.58
C ALA A 269 0.47 37.02 -33.34
N ASP A 270 0.59 38.33 -33.11
CA ASP A 270 1.16 38.87 -31.88
C ASP A 270 0.07 38.85 -30.77
N PRO A 271 0.23 38.08 -29.72
CA PRO A 271 -0.75 38.03 -28.62
C PRO A 271 -0.90 39.36 -27.91
N LYS A 272 0.17 40.12 -27.72
CA LYS A 272 0.15 41.40 -27.00
C LYS A 272 -0.64 42.45 -27.76
N ALA A 273 -0.50 42.49 -29.06
CA ALA A 273 -1.29 43.39 -29.92
C ALA A 273 -2.80 43.08 -29.87
N MET A 274 -3.17 41.84 -29.60
CA MET A 274 -4.56 41.38 -29.47
C MET A 274 -5.09 41.43 -28.03
N GLY A 275 -4.30 41.86 -27.06
CA GLY A 275 -4.68 41.82 -25.62
C GLY A 275 -4.87 40.42 -25.05
N LEU A 276 -4.23 39.42 -25.66
CA LEU A 276 -4.35 38.02 -25.27
C LEU A 276 -3.12 37.55 -24.48
N GLY A 277 -3.34 36.66 -23.54
CA GLY A 277 -2.29 35.95 -22.84
C GLY A 277 -1.72 34.78 -23.66
N ASP A 278 -0.82 33.99 -23.08
CA ASP A 278 -0.13 32.90 -23.79
C ASP A 278 -1.04 31.69 -24.10
N CYS A 279 -2.17 31.52 -23.40
CA CYS A 279 -3.10 30.44 -23.66
C CYS A 279 -3.85 30.62 -24.99
N ILE A 280 -3.72 29.62 -25.87
CA ILE A 280 -4.38 29.64 -27.21
C ILE A 280 -5.74 28.93 -27.22
N ASP A 281 -6.28 28.59 -26.07
CA ASP A 281 -7.57 27.90 -25.88
C ASP A 281 -7.74 26.63 -26.72
N CYS A 282 -6.70 25.77 -26.75
CA CYS A 282 -6.67 24.55 -27.58
C CYS A 282 -7.31 23.35 -26.94
N ASP A 283 -7.75 23.43 -25.68
CA ASP A 283 -8.39 22.38 -24.86
C ASP A 283 -7.60 21.06 -24.72
N LEU A 284 -6.32 21.04 -25.10
CA LEU A 284 -5.51 19.81 -24.99
C LEU A 284 -5.31 19.39 -23.55
N CYS A 285 -5.19 20.33 -22.61
CA CYS A 285 -5.09 20.04 -21.16
C CYS A 285 -6.31 19.26 -20.65
N VAL A 286 -7.52 19.57 -21.16
CA VAL A 286 -8.76 18.84 -20.83
C VAL A 286 -8.79 17.46 -21.48
N GLN A 287 -8.43 17.37 -22.77
CA GLN A 287 -8.46 16.10 -23.54
C GLN A 287 -7.50 15.04 -23.03
N VAL A 288 -6.36 15.44 -22.43
CA VAL A 288 -5.38 14.50 -21.86
C VAL A 288 -5.65 14.15 -20.42
N CYS A 289 -6.58 14.84 -19.77
CA CYS A 289 -6.88 14.65 -18.36
C CYS A 289 -7.61 13.32 -18.12
N PRO A 290 -7.08 12.41 -17.27
CA PRO A 290 -7.72 11.13 -16.99
C PRO A 290 -8.98 11.25 -16.12
N THR A 291 -9.12 12.38 -15.41
CA THR A 291 -10.30 12.72 -14.59
C THR A 291 -11.23 13.72 -15.29
N GLY A 292 -10.87 14.18 -16.49
CA GLY A 292 -11.71 15.03 -17.33
C GLY A 292 -11.89 16.47 -16.83
N ILE A 293 -11.02 16.98 -15.97
CA ILE A 293 -11.09 18.35 -15.43
C ILE A 293 -10.45 19.36 -16.38
N ASP A 294 -10.86 20.62 -16.25
CA ASP A 294 -10.15 21.76 -16.83
C ASP A 294 -9.26 22.44 -15.77
N ILE A 295 -7.96 22.21 -15.86
CA ILE A 295 -6.99 22.78 -14.91
C ILE A 295 -6.92 24.31 -14.96
N ARG A 296 -7.43 24.94 -16.03
CA ARG A 296 -7.45 26.39 -16.18
C ARG A 296 -8.46 27.08 -15.25
N ASP A 297 -9.45 26.32 -14.77
CA ASP A 297 -10.40 26.79 -13.75
C ASP A 297 -9.86 26.74 -12.32
N GLY A 298 -8.55 26.47 -12.17
CA GLY A 298 -7.84 26.36 -10.90
C GLY A 298 -7.69 24.92 -10.41
N LEU A 299 -7.20 24.78 -9.17
CA LEU A 299 -7.06 23.46 -8.54
C LEU A 299 -8.42 22.88 -8.21
N GLN A 300 -8.62 21.64 -8.65
CA GLN A 300 -9.87 20.89 -8.47
C GLN A 300 -9.60 19.64 -7.67
N TYR A 301 -10.62 19.22 -6.89
CA TYR A 301 -10.55 18.03 -6.05
C TYR A 301 -10.18 16.74 -6.83
N GLU A 302 -10.61 16.63 -8.07
CA GLU A 302 -10.39 15.47 -8.93
C GLU A 302 -8.98 15.40 -9.52
N CYS A 303 -8.18 16.45 -9.39
CA CYS A 303 -6.81 16.47 -9.92
C CYS A 303 -5.93 15.45 -9.17
N ILE A 304 -5.31 14.52 -9.89
CA ILE A 304 -4.40 13.50 -9.35
C ILE A 304 -2.90 13.87 -9.51
N ASN A 305 -2.58 15.10 -9.86
CA ASN A 305 -1.21 15.58 -10.08
C ASN A 305 -0.38 14.69 -11.04
N CYS A 306 -0.98 14.17 -12.11
CA CYS A 306 -0.31 13.24 -13.03
C CYS A 306 0.58 13.90 -14.09
N GLY A 307 0.54 15.23 -14.23
CA GLY A 307 1.36 16.02 -15.16
C GLY A 307 1.03 15.86 -16.65
N ALA A 308 -0.07 15.20 -17.03
CA ALA A 308 -0.43 15.02 -18.43
C ALA A 308 -0.74 16.36 -19.13
N CYS A 309 -1.42 17.27 -18.45
CA CYS A 309 -1.71 18.61 -18.93
C CYS A 309 -0.45 19.47 -19.04
N VAL A 310 0.54 19.29 -18.17
CA VAL A 310 1.85 19.96 -18.26
C VAL A 310 2.54 19.60 -19.56
N ASP A 311 2.71 18.30 -19.85
CA ASP A 311 3.33 17.81 -21.08
C ASP A 311 2.58 18.29 -22.34
N ALA A 312 1.24 18.31 -22.30
CA ALA A 312 0.43 18.75 -23.43
C ALA A 312 0.55 20.26 -23.69
N CYS A 313 0.53 21.06 -22.62
CA CYS A 313 0.68 22.50 -22.69
C CYS A 313 2.08 22.91 -23.16
N ASP A 314 3.12 22.31 -22.59
CA ASP A 314 4.51 22.59 -22.97
C ASP A 314 4.77 22.31 -24.45
N GLN A 315 4.24 21.23 -25.02
CA GLN A 315 4.33 20.97 -26.45
C GLN A 315 3.59 22.00 -27.29
N THR A 316 2.47 22.51 -26.80
CA THR A 316 1.72 23.55 -27.49
C THR A 316 2.47 24.87 -27.44
N MET A 317 3.01 25.25 -26.28
CA MET A 317 3.83 26.45 -26.12
C MET A 317 5.06 26.41 -27.03
N GLU A 318 5.75 25.26 -27.07
CA GLU A 318 6.91 25.07 -27.95
C GLU A 318 6.55 25.24 -29.45
N ARG A 319 5.39 24.69 -29.91
CA ARG A 319 4.90 24.85 -31.28
C ARG A 319 4.55 26.30 -31.61
N MET A 320 4.04 27.04 -30.63
CA MET A 320 3.73 28.46 -30.79
C MET A 320 4.96 29.36 -30.68
N GLY A 321 6.09 28.86 -30.16
CA GLY A 321 7.29 29.66 -29.91
C GLY A 321 7.20 30.43 -28.57
N TYR A 322 6.31 30.01 -27.65
CA TYR A 322 6.15 30.63 -26.34
C TYR A 322 6.97 29.87 -25.28
N PRO A 323 7.36 30.55 -24.17
CA PRO A 323 8.04 29.89 -23.07
C PRO A 323 7.19 28.77 -22.47
N LYS A 324 7.80 27.64 -22.11
CA LYS A 324 7.16 26.53 -21.36
C LYS A 324 6.71 26.95 -19.98
N GLY A 325 5.94 26.08 -19.32
CA GLY A 325 5.56 26.25 -17.91
C GLY A 325 4.30 27.07 -17.67
N LEU A 326 3.46 27.27 -18.69
CA LEU A 326 2.14 27.89 -18.52
C LEU A 326 1.25 27.02 -17.61
N ILE A 327 1.34 25.68 -17.74
CA ILE A 327 0.87 24.72 -16.76
C ILE A 327 2.10 24.01 -16.22
N SER A 328 2.30 24.01 -14.90
CA SER A 328 3.53 23.46 -14.30
C SER A 328 3.28 22.87 -12.92
N TYR A 329 4.23 22.08 -12.40
CA TYR A 329 4.28 21.78 -10.98
C TYR A 329 4.78 23.00 -10.22
N THR A 330 3.93 23.56 -9.39
CA THR A 330 4.14 24.83 -8.73
C THR A 330 3.42 24.88 -7.38
N THR A 331 3.54 25.95 -6.64
CA THR A 331 2.78 26.22 -5.42
C THR A 331 1.83 27.40 -5.65
N GLU A 332 0.79 27.52 -4.82
CA GLU A 332 -0.13 28.66 -4.91
C GLU A 332 0.60 30.00 -4.66
N HIS A 333 1.53 30.03 -3.68
CA HIS A 333 2.38 31.21 -3.44
C HIS A 333 3.17 31.59 -4.70
N LYS A 334 3.77 30.63 -5.38
CA LYS A 334 4.52 30.92 -6.61
C LYS A 334 3.62 31.42 -7.76
N LEU A 335 2.38 30.93 -7.85
CA LEU A 335 1.40 31.47 -8.81
C LEU A 335 0.96 32.91 -8.46
N ALA A 336 0.96 33.25 -7.17
CA ALA A 336 0.71 34.60 -6.68
C ALA A 336 1.96 35.52 -6.70
N ASN A 337 3.09 35.06 -7.27
CA ASN A 337 4.40 35.73 -7.27
C ASN A 337 5.03 35.89 -5.88
N ASP A 338 4.64 35.04 -4.92
CA ASP A 338 5.23 34.98 -3.57
C ASP A 338 6.29 33.87 -3.49
N SER A 339 7.08 33.88 -2.42
CA SER A 339 8.10 32.86 -2.16
C SER A 339 7.48 31.59 -1.59
N THR A 340 7.91 30.42 -2.09
CA THR A 340 7.54 29.14 -1.53
C THR A 340 8.38 28.79 -0.30
N HIS A 341 7.74 28.44 0.81
CA HIS A 341 8.39 28.04 2.06
C HIS A 341 8.39 26.52 2.20
N VAL A 342 9.53 25.89 1.88
CA VAL A 342 9.68 24.44 2.03
C VAL A 342 9.79 24.04 3.49
N ALA A 343 10.61 24.76 4.27
CA ALA A 343 10.78 24.53 5.70
C ALA A 343 9.66 25.18 6.50
N ARG A 344 8.56 24.47 6.68
CA ARG A 344 7.37 24.94 7.42
C ARG A 344 7.04 24.04 8.61
N PRO A 345 6.45 24.59 9.70
CA PRO A 345 6.21 23.81 10.92
C PRO A 345 5.41 22.53 10.70
N LYS A 346 4.42 22.55 9.79
CA LYS A 346 3.58 21.41 9.44
C LYS A 346 4.40 20.27 8.82
N LEU A 347 5.25 20.58 7.83
CA LEU A 347 6.08 19.58 7.15
C LEU A 347 7.17 19.04 8.08
N ILE A 348 7.81 19.93 8.87
CA ILE A 348 8.82 19.55 9.87
C ILE A 348 8.19 18.63 10.93
N GLY A 349 6.98 18.95 11.40
CA GLY A 349 6.25 18.13 12.37
C GLY A 349 5.97 16.73 11.87
N TYR A 350 5.45 16.56 10.64
CA TYR A 350 5.26 15.25 10.04
C TYR A 350 6.58 14.49 9.85
N GLY A 351 7.64 15.17 9.39
CA GLY A 351 8.96 14.58 9.22
C GLY A 351 9.56 14.10 10.54
N LEU A 352 9.44 14.87 11.61
CA LEU A 352 9.92 14.50 12.95
C LEU A 352 9.18 13.28 13.48
N VAL A 353 7.84 13.29 13.43
CA VAL A 353 7.02 12.15 13.87
C VAL A 353 7.40 10.89 13.09
N MET A 354 7.55 11.00 11.77
CA MET A 354 7.94 9.88 10.92
C MET A 354 9.34 9.35 11.28
N ALA A 355 10.30 10.24 11.55
CA ALA A 355 11.66 9.86 11.96
C ALA A 355 11.65 9.11 13.31
N VAL A 356 10.87 9.60 14.29
CA VAL A 356 10.71 8.91 15.60
C VAL A 356 10.07 7.54 15.41
N MET A 357 8.99 7.45 14.62
CA MET A 357 8.32 6.18 14.35
C MET A 357 9.24 5.18 13.65
N LEU A 358 10.03 5.63 12.68
CA LEU A 358 11.04 4.80 12.01
C LEU A 358 12.12 4.34 12.98
N GLY A 359 12.60 5.21 13.86
CA GLY A 359 13.57 4.86 14.91
C GLY A 359 13.03 3.78 15.86
N VAL A 360 11.78 3.94 16.33
CA VAL A 360 11.12 2.94 17.18
C VAL A 360 10.92 1.62 16.43
N PHE A 361 10.52 1.67 15.16
CA PHE A 361 10.37 0.48 14.33
C PHE A 361 11.68 -0.29 14.17
N VAL A 362 12.77 0.42 13.83
CA VAL A 362 14.10 -0.18 13.68
C VAL A 362 14.56 -0.77 15.00
N TYR A 363 14.40 -0.07 16.12
CA TYR A 363 14.72 -0.58 17.45
C TYR A 363 13.96 -1.88 17.76
N ASN A 364 12.63 -1.91 17.58
CA ASN A 364 11.82 -3.11 17.78
C ASN A 364 12.23 -4.26 16.85
N ALA A 365 12.50 -3.97 15.57
CA ALA A 365 12.94 -4.98 14.60
C ALA A 365 14.30 -5.59 14.99
N MET A 366 15.22 -4.79 15.50
CA MET A 366 16.53 -5.27 15.98
C MET A 366 16.43 -6.03 17.32
N SER A 367 15.35 -5.82 18.07
CA SER A 367 15.10 -6.44 19.37
C SER A 367 14.32 -7.76 19.27
N ILE A 368 14.01 -8.23 18.06
CA ILE A 368 13.32 -9.53 17.88
C ILE A 368 14.20 -10.66 18.44
N MET A 369 13.58 -11.46 19.31
CA MET A 369 14.20 -12.67 19.83
C MET A 369 14.20 -13.77 18.78
N PRO A 370 15.31 -14.53 18.60
CA PRO A 370 15.39 -15.62 17.63
C PRO A 370 14.61 -16.88 18.07
N MET A 371 14.06 -16.87 19.28
CA MET A 371 13.28 -17.95 19.87
C MET A 371 12.00 -17.43 20.52
N GLY A 372 11.04 -18.32 20.72
CA GLY A 372 9.79 -18.03 21.45
C GLY A 372 9.49 -19.12 22.48
N LEU A 373 8.90 -18.74 23.61
CA LEU A 373 8.44 -19.65 24.64
C LEU A 373 7.08 -19.19 25.16
N ASP A 374 6.04 -19.96 24.89
CA ASP A 374 4.72 -19.73 25.45
C ASP A 374 4.42 -20.83 26.49
N ILE A 375 3.92 -20.45 27.66
CA ILE A 375 3.65 -21.36 28.79
C ILE A 375 2.15 -21.41 29.00
N LEU A 376 1.58 -22.58 28.75
CA LEU A 376 0.18 -22.87 29.02
C LEU A 376 0.13 -23.76 30.24
N ARG A 377 -0.43 -23.25 31.35
CA ARG A 377 -0.69 -24.05 32.54
C ARG A 377 -1.96 -24.87 32.35
N ASP A 378 -1.99 -26.11 32.90
CA ASP A 378 -3.22 -26.90 32.90
C ASP A 378 -4.33 -26.14 33.66
N ARG A 379 -5.48 -26.02 33.01
CA ARG A 379 -6.68 -25.33 33.55
C ARG A 379 -7.65 -26.29 34.24
N ASN A 380 -7.54 -27.60 33.98
CA ASN A 380 -8.43 -28.61 34.55
C ASN A 380 -8.09 -28.90 36.01
N GLN A 381 -6.78 -28.95 36.31
CA GLN A 381 -6.29 -29.11 37.68
C GLN A 381 -5.20 -28.06 37.94
N LEU A 382 -5.40 -27.24 38.98
CA LEU A 382 -4.45 -26.19 39.32
C LEU A 382 -3.16 -26.77 39.89
N PHE A 383 -3.27 -27.86 40.66
CA PHE A 383 -2.18 -28.68 41.16
C PHE A 383 -2.71 -30.09 41.42
N ARG A 384 -1.83 -31.06 41.52
CA ARG A 384 -2.12 -32.43 41.99
C ARG A 384 -1.07 -32.85 43.01
N GLU A 385 -1.44 -33.76 43.89
CA GLU A 385 -0.51 -34.42 44.78
C GLU A 385 -0.12 -35.76 44.13
N ASN A 386 1.18 -35.99 43.94
CA ASN A 386 1.66 -37.25 43.38
C ASN A 386 1.75 -38.36 44.44
N SER A 387 2.11 -39.58 44.02
CA SER A 387 2.24 -40.74 44.91
C SER A 387 3.31 -40.59 46.00
N GLU A 388 4.21 -39.62 45.85
CA GLU A 388 5.28 -39.29 46.80
C GLU A 388 4.89 -38.18 47.79
N GLY A 389 3.65 -37.65 47.68
CA GLY A 389 3.18 -36.52 48.49
C GLY A 389 3.68 -35.15 48.05
N LEU A 390 4.30 -35.05 46.85
CA LEU A 390 4.76 -33.80 46.31
C LEU A 390 3.63 -33.07 45.59
N ILE A 391 3.61 -31.74 45.66
CA ILE A 391 2.71 -30.90 44.89
C ILE A 391 3.24 -30.77 43.46
N GLU A 392 2.47 -31.24 42.49
CA GLU A 392 2.84 -31.23 41.08
C GLU A 392 1.95 -30.26 40.27
N ASN A 393 2.59 -29.43 39.46
CA ASN A 393 1.94 -28.55 38.46
C ASN A 393 2.37 -28.95 37.07
N THR A 394 1.41 -29.11 36.18
CA THR A 394 1.65 -29.46 34.76
C THR A 394 1.56 -28.24 33.89
N TYR A 395 2.52 -28.09 32.98
CA TYR A 395 2.62 -27.03 32.00
C TYR A 395 2.77 -27.62 30.60
N THR A 396 2.23 -26.94 29.64
CA THR A 396 2.48 -27.19 28.22
C THR A 396 3.34 -26.05 27.70
N LEU A 397 4.58 -26.33 27.38
CA LEU A 397 5.54 -25.38 26.83
C LEU A 397 5.45 -25.43 25.32
N LYS A 398 5.18 -24.30 24.66
CA LYS A 398 5.31 -24.15 23.21
C LYS A 398 6.62 -23.44 22.92
N ILE A 399 7.57 -24.21 22.40
CA ILE A 399 8.90 -23.70 22.04
C ILE A 399 8.93 -23.46 20.56
N LEU A 400 9.39 -22.29 20.17
CA LEU A 400 9.43 -21.84 18.78
C LEU A 400 10.86 -21.50 18.39
N ASN A 401 11.38 -22.14 17.35
CA ASN A 401 12.61 -21.75 16.71
C ASN A 401 12.31 -20.74 15.57
N LYS A 402 12.61 -19.47 15.78
CA LYS A 402 12.41 -18.41 14.77
C LYS A 402 13.59 -18.32 13.78
N THR A 403 14.66 -19.09 13.97
CA THR A 403 15.84 -19.06 13.10
C THR A 403 15.65 -19.93 11.86
N LEU A 404 16.52 -19.74 10.85
CA LEU A 404 16.53 -20.51 9.60
C LEU A 404 17.37 -21.80 9.70
N GLN A 405 17.88 -22.11 10.89
CA GLN A 405 18.74 -23.28 11.14
C GLN A 405 18.14 -24.15 12.25
N SER A 406 18.49 -25.43 12.24
CA SER A 406 18.14 -26.30 13.36
C SER A 406 18.92 -25.86 14.60
N GLN A 407 18.22 -25.73 15.73
CA GLN A 407 18.81 -25.29 17.01
C GLN A 407 18.41 -26.21 18.15
N THR A 408 19.36 -26.42 19.07
CA THR A 408 19.11 -27.15 20.32
C THR A 408 18.89 -26.16 21.46
N TYR A 409 17.86 -26.40 22.24
CA TYR A 409 17.44 -25.56 23.36
C TYR A 409 17.45 -26.35 24.64
N GLN A 410 17.94 -25.74 25.72
CA GLN A 410 17.88 -26.26 27.08
C GLN A 410 16.84 -25.51 27.91
N LEU A 411 16.07 -26.24 28.67
CA LEU A 411 14.99 -25.75 29.53
C LEU A 411 15.38 -25.83 31.00
N ASP A 412 15.10 -24.74 31.73
CA ASP A 412 15.30 -24.67 33.18
C ASP A 412 14.20 -23.81 33.82
N VAL A 413 14.12 -23.85 35.18
CA VAL A 413 13.17 -23.02 35.94
C VAL A 413 13.89 -22.31 37.06
N GLU A 414 13.66 -21.02 37.18
CA GLU A 414 14.13 -20.17 38.27
C GLU A 414 12.94 -19.77 39.18
N GLY A 415 13.21 -19.60 40.50
CA GLY A 415 12.20 -19.11 41.44
C GLY A 415 11.46 -20.20 42.21
N LEU A 416 11.80 -21.49 42.01
CA LEU A 416 11.31 -22.61 42.84
C LEU A 416 12.40 -23.04 43.83
N PRO A 417 12.01 -23.43 45.07
CA PRO A 417 12.90 -24.21 45.96
C PRO A 417 13.22 -25.56 45.29
N GLU A 418 13.90 -26.45 45.97
CA GLU A 418 14.20 -27.79 45.45
C GLU A 418 13.00 -28.42 44.77
N TYR A 419 13.13 -28.70 43.45
CA TYR A 419 12.06 -29.22 42.60
C TYR A 419 12.50 -30.40 41.75
N GLN A 420 11.57 -31.28 41.47
CA GLN A 420 11.74 -32.36 40.50
C GLN A 420 11.14 -31.94 39.15
N TRP A 421 11.92 -32.13 38.08
CA TRP A 421 11.49 -31.85 36.71
C TRP A 421 11.13 -33.16 36.01
N PHE A 422 9.91 -33.24 35.50
CA PHE A 422 9.44 -34.37 34.68
C PHE A 422 9.25 -33.91 33.24
N GLY A 423 10.01 -34.54 32.33
CA GLY A 423 10.04 -34.26 30.91
C GLY A 423 11.46 -34.03 30.37
N PRO A 424 11.61 -33.91 29.05
CA PRO A 424 12.89 -33.58 28.44
C PRO A 424 13.34 -32.16 28.83
N ARG A 425 14.62 -32.01 29.15
CA ARG A 425 15.24 -30.70 29.40
C ARG A 425 15.94 -30.12 28.17
N GLU A 426 16.13 -30.95 27.16
CA GLU A 426 16.81 -30.57 25.91
C GLU A 426 15.93 -30.94 24.72
N VAL A 427 15.78 -30.04 23.79
CA VAL A 427 14.92 -30.21 22.62
C VAL A 427 15.62 -29.59 21.40
N THR A 428 15.77 -30.38 20.32
CA THR A 428 16.30 -29.90 19.03
C THR A 428 15.15 -29.64 18.10
N LEU A 429 15.07 -28.39 17.58
CA LEU A 429 14.01 -27.93 16.68
C LEU A 429 14.60 -27.59 15.32
N LYS A 430 13.89 -27.96 14.27
CA LYS A 430 14.19 -27.53 12.90
C LYS A 430 13.92 -26.03 12.73
N ALA A 431 14.39 -25.46 11.64
CA ALA A 431 14.09 -24.08 11.25
C ALA A 431 12.57 -23.83 11.20
N GLY A 432 12.10 -22.81 11.91
CA GLY A 432 10.69 -22.43 11.94
C GLY A 432 9.73 -23.42 12.63
N GLU A 433 10.24 -24.41 13.35
CA GLU A 433 9.42 -25.44 14.01
C GLU A 433 8.84 -24.93 15.34
N ILE A 434 7.56 -25.27 15.57
CA ILE A 434 6.89 -25.10 16.85
C ILE A 434 6.77 -26.48 17.49
N TYR A 435 7.34 -26.65 18.68
CA TYR A 435 7.25 -27.88 19.43
C TYR A 435 6.45 -27.69 20.72
N THR A 436 5.49 -28.56 20.94
CA THR A 436 4.65 -28.55 22.12
C THR A 436 5.14 -29.63 23.09
N LEU A 437 5.67 -29.21 24.24
CA LEU A 437 6.27 -30.08 25.25
C LEU A 437 5.46 -30.03 26.54
N PRO A 438 4.80 -31.11 26.95
CA PRO A 438 4.26 -31.22 28.30
C PRO A 438 5.38 -31.45 29.29
N VAL A 439 5.40 -30.65 30.37
CA VAL A 439 6.33 -30.80 31.51
C VAL A 439 5.59 -30.69 32.82
N SER A 440 6.07 -31.40 33.83
CA SER A 440 5.55 -31.26 35.18
C SER A 440 6.67 -30.89 36.15
N LEU A 441 6.34 -30.02 37.09
CA LEU A 441 7.22 -29.61 38.19
C LEU A 441 6.62 -30.11 39.51
N ALA A 442 7.39 -30.84 40.32
CA ALA A 442 6.95 -31.29 41.62
C ALA A 442 7.84 -30.72 42.74
N VAL A 443 7.23 -30.24 43.79
CA VAL A 443 7.89 -29.60 44.95
C VAL A 443 7.34 -30.17 46.25
N ASP A 444 8.21 -30.35 47.23
CA ASP A 444 7.82 -30.75 48.56
C ASP A 444 6.93 -29.65 49.21
N PRO A 445 5.70 -29.99 49.70
CA PRO A 445 4.81 -29.02 50.32
C PRO A 445 5.45 -28.27 51.50
N TYR A 446 6.39 -28.89 52.23
CA TYR A 446 7.10 -28.26 53.35
C TYR A 446 8.02 -27.12 52.92
N ASN A 447 8.49 -27.12 51.68
CA ASN A 447 9.32 -26.07 51.11
C ASN A 447 8.52 -24.89 50.54
N LEU A 448 7.17 -25.01 50.51
CA LEU A 448 6.28 -24.00 49.95
C LEU A 448 5.77 -23.08 51.05
N LYS A 449 6.11 -21.79 50.98
CA LYS A 449 5.75 -20.75 51.96
C LYS A 449 4.49 -19.95 51.57
N ARG A 450 3.99 -20.09 50.34
CA ARG A 450 2.87 -19.33 49.80
C ARG A 450 2.05 -20.22 48.87
N PRO A 451 0.72 -19.97 48.73
CA PRO A 451 -0.15 -20.77 47.87
C PRO A 451 0.15 -20.59 46.38
N ALA A 452 0.83 -19.50 46.00
CA ALA A 452 1.29 -19.25 44.64
C ALA A 452 2.69 -18.64 44.65
N LEU A 453 3.59 -19.24 43.91
CA LEU A 453 4.96 -18.74 43.70
C LEU A 453 5.11 -18.28 42.27
N ASP A 454 5.70 -17.10 42.07
CA ASP A 454 6.09 -16.64 40.74
C ASP A 454 7.36 -17.37 40.32
N ILE A 455 7.31 -18.04 39.18
CA ILE A 455 8.40 -18.81 38.60
C ILE A 455 8.73 -18.26 37.20
N GLN A 456 9.95 -18.49 36.76
CA GLN A 456 10.39 -18.17 35.43
C GLN A 456 10.96 -19.41 34.75
N PHE A 457 10.36 -19.79 33.63
CA PHE A 457 10.97 -20.75 32.72
C PHE A 457 12.04 -20.05 31.89
N VAL A 458 13.20 -20.68 31.80
CA VAL A 458 14.37 -20.20 31.09
C VAL A 458 14.64 -21.13 29.93
N LEU A 459 14.59 -20.58 28.72
CA LEU A 459 14.96 -21.27 27.49
C LEU A 459 16.33 -20.74 27.04
N LYS A 460 17.32 -21.63 26.98
CA LYS A 460 18.71 -21.31 26.59
C LYS A 460 19.03 -21.98 25.26
N GLN A 461 19.60 -21.24 24.32
CA GLN A 461 20.15 -21.83 23.11
C GLN A 461 21.51 -22.45 23.41
N GLU A 462 21.75 -23.66 22.94
CA GLU A 462 23.04 -24.32 23.10
C GLU A 462 24.16 -23.50 22.43
N GLY A 463 25.26 -23.26 23.17
CA GLY A 463 26.38 -22.45 22.71
C GLY A 463 26.21 -20.93 22.89
N ALA A 464 25.08 -20.45 23.40
CA ALA A 464 24.92 -19.05 23.76
C ALA A 464 25.72 -18.68 25.03
N ALA A 465 26.35 -17.52 25.03
CA ALA A 465 27.01 -17.01 26.22
C ALA A 465 26.00 -16.73 27.34
N PRO A 466 26.35 -16.88 28.62
CA PRO A 466 25.45 -16.63 29.75
C PRO A 466 24.84 -15.23 29.75
N ASP A 467 25.55 -14.24 29.26
CA ASP A 467 25.12 -12.84 29.17
C ASP A 467 24.47 -12.47 27.80
N ASP A 468 24.33 -13.43 26.89
CA ASP A 468 23.66 -13.16 25.61
C ASP A 468 22.15 -13.03 25.80
N SER A 469 21.67 -11.79 25.76
CA SER A 469 20.27 -11.47 25.90
C SER A 469 19.39 -12.08 24.79
N LYS A 470 19.97 -12.44 23.64
CA LYS A 470 19.28 -13.08 22.51
C LYS A 470 19.31 -14.61 22.59
N GLY A 471 20.29 -15.19 23.29
CA GLY A 471 20.44 -16.60 23.49
C GLY A 471 19.70 -17.15 24.72
N ASN A 472 19.11 -16.29 25.57
CA ASN A 472 18.42 -16.64 26.79
C ASN A 472 17.07 -15.95 26.87
N LEU A 473 15.98 -16.72 26.84
CA LEU A 473 14.62 -16.23 26.97
C LEU A 473 14.03 -16.64 28.31
N ARG A 474 13.49 -15.68 29.06
CA ARG A 474 12.81 -15.90 30.33
C ARG A 474 11.34 -15.59 30.22
N GLN A 475 10.50 -16.53 30.60
CA GLN A 475 9.04 -16.38 30.57
C GLN A 475 8.44 -16.69 31.93
N GLY A 476 7.66 -15.74 32.44
CA GLY A 476 7.03 -15.87 33.78
C GLY A 476 5.81 -16.80 33.76
N SER A 477 5.65 -17.56 34.85
CA SER A 477 4.47 -18.37 35.15
C SER A 477 4.23 -18.40 36.65
N LYS A 478 3.24 -19.16 37.08
CA LYS A 478 2.95 -19.37 38.53
C LYS A 478 2.91 -20.83 38.85
N PHE A 479 3.58 -21.22 39.94
CA PHE A 479 3.42 -22.51 40.59
C PHE A 479 2.38 -22.38 41.68
N ILE A 480 1.37 -23.24 41.69
CA ILE A 480 0.25 -23.19 42.64
C ILE A 480 0.33 -24.38 43.57
N SER A 481 0.13 -24.12 44.85
CA SER A 481 0.06 -25.14 45.88
C SER A 481 -1.18 -24.94 46.75
N ARG A 482 -1.49 -25.95 47.54
CA ARG A 482 -2.44 -25.87 48.65
C ARG A 482 -1.66 -25.34 49.87
N LEU A 483 -2.17 -24.33 50.55
CA LEU A 483 -1.74 -24.00 51.91
C LEU A 483 -2.47 -24.89 52.87
#